data_137d8d77d93d11227edb620374a1d1a2
#
_entry.id   137d8d77d93d11227edb620374a1d1a2
#
_cell.length_a   1.000
_cell.length_b   1.000
_cell.length_c   1.000
_cell.angle_alpha   90.00
_cell.angle_beta   90.00
_cell.angle_gamma   90.00
#
_symmetry.space_group_name_H-M   'P 1'
#
loop_
_entity.id
_entity.type
_entity.pdbx_description
1 polymer ?
#
loop_
_entity_poly.entity_id
_entity_poly.type
_entity_poly.pdbx_seq_one_letter_code
_entity_poly.pdbx_strand_id
1 'polypeptide(L)'
;MKNLRVVDLSKHIDPSNETRRCKLHRFNTGGPIPDFHTNMDLMSHLGTHVECPYHHNNNWKDVTELPVTSFMGRCVYIEFSDLEPNSYIMPEDLERASKGRIGKGDIVILDSKHKLEPFTEKTNTEEDKRLFICHDTAEWLRDKGVKCVGFGDGVSIENNNVDVCAFHDVLMEKDVVFLEVLKNLDQLKKEVFFLTYLPLPIKGLDSSPVRVVAIEGLAGFEE
;
A
#
# COMPACT_ATOMS: atom_id res chain seq x y z
N MET A 1 -4.49 -9.32 -26.39
CA MET A 1 -4.20 -8.13 -25.54
C MET A 1 -5.09 -6.90 -25.86
N LYS A 2 -6.24 -7.07 -26.50
CA LYS A 2 -7.04 -5.91 -27.02
C LYS A 2 -7.78 -5.08 -25.96
N ASN A 3 -7.83 -5.49 -24.68
CA ASN A 3 -8.62 -4.80 -23.66
C ASN A 3 -7.90 -4.60 -22.32
N LEU A 4 -6.56 -4.78 -22.27
CA LEU A 4 -5.80 -4.54 -21.05
C LEU A 4 -5.57 -3.05 -20.87
N ARG A 5 -5.84 -2.55 -19.66
CA ARG A 5 -5.53 -1.20 -19.23
C ARG A 5 -4.55 -1.27 -18.06
N VAL A 6 -3.49 -0.51 -18.14
CA VAL A 6 -2.46 -0.44 -17.09
C VAL A 6 -2.55 0.91 -16.41
N VAL A 7 -2.61 0.89 -15.08
CA VAL A 7 -2.63 2.10 -14.23
C VAL A 7 -1.47 2.03 -13.26
N ASP A 8 -0.68 3.09 -13.21
CA ASP A 8 0.40 3.26 -12.26
C ASP A 8 -0.16 3.90 -10.98
N LEU A 9 -0.13 3.17 -9.90
CA LEU A 9 -0.64 3.60 -8.59
C LEU A 9 0.46 4.12 -7.65
N SER A 10 1.61 4.52 -8.21
CA SER A 10 2.76 4.94 -7.42
C SER A 10 2.90 6.47 -7.32
N LYS A 11 3.34 6.95 -6.16
CA LYS A 11 3.78 8.33 -5.98
C LYS A 11 5.06 8.56 -6.78
N HIS A 12 5.09 9.65 -7.56
CA HIS A 12 6.34 10.15 -8.15
C HIS A 12 7.19 10.78 -7.05
N ILE A 13 8.44 10.34 -6.93
CA ILE A 13 9.39 10.83 -5.92
C ILE A 13 10.33 11.85 -6.58
N ASP A 14 10.36 13.06 -6.03
CA ASP A 14 11.35 14.07 -6.35
C ASP A 14 12.25 14.28 -5.11
N PRO A 15 13.52 13.88 -5.16
CA PRO A 15 14.42 13.99 -4.01
C PRO A 15 14.57 15.40 -3.44
N SER A 16 14.28 16.44 -4.23
CA SER A 16 14.37 17.84 -3.78
C SER A 16 13.20 18.27 -2.89
N ASN A 17 12.10 17.54 -2.94
CA ASN A 17 10.84 17.85 -2.25
C ASN A 17 10.45 16.83 -1.18
N GLU A 18 11.24 15.75 -1.02
CA GLU A 18 10.95 14.71 -0.04
C GLU A 18 11.41 15.09 1.36
N THR A 19 10.55 14.88 2.34
CA THR A 19 10.87 15.06 3.76
C THR A 19 11.60 13.86 4.34
N ARG A 20 11.34 12.66 3.80
CA ARG A 20 12.03 11.42 4.15
C ARG A 20 13.35 11.32 3.40
N ARG A 21 14.31 10.58 3.97
CA ARG A 21 15.66 10.44 3.40
C ARG A 21 15.60 9.87 1.97
N CYS A 22 16.05 10.69 1.01
CA CYS A 22 16.15 10.36 -0.40
C CYS A 22 17.33 11.10 -1.01
N LYS A 23 18.53 10.48 -0.99
CA LYS A 23 19.75 11.08 -1.52
C LYS A 23 20.29 10.24 -2.68
N LEU A 24 20.55 10.91 -3.77
CA LEU A 24 21.12 10.33 -4.98
C LEU A 24 22.48 10.93 -5.25
N HIS A 25 23.50 10.11 -5.45
CA HIS A 25 24.83 10.53 -5.87
C HIS A 25 25.19 9.83 -7.17
N ARG A 26 25.10 10.56 -8.28
CA ARG A 26 25.50 10.08 -9.60
C ARG A 26 26.96 10.38 -9.86
N PHE A 27 27.71 9.40 -10.36
CA PHE A 27 29.12 9.53 -10.69
C PHE A 27 29.48 8.75 -11.97
N ASN A 28 30.59 9.17 -12.60
CA ASN A 28 31.17 8.45 -13.74
C ASN A 28 32.15 7.39 -13.20
N THR A 29 32.10 6.18 -13.72
CA THR A 29 32.98 5.07 -13.32
C THR A 29 34.43 5.25 -13.77
N GLY A 30 34.72 6.26 -14.63
CA GLY A 30 36.10 6.61 -15.06
C GLY A 30 36.62 5.78 -16.24
N GLY A 31 35.77 5.02 -16.92
CA GLY A 31 36.15 4.26 -18.14
C GLY A 31 36.36 5.17 -19.36
N PRO A 32 36.87 4.59 -20.48
CA PRO A 32 37.12 5.33 -21.72
C PRO A 32 35.85 5.78 -22.45
N ILE A 33 34.70 5.16 -22.10
CA ILE A 33 33.36 5.55 -22.55
C ILE A 33 32.59 5.98 -21.29
N PRO A 34 31.83 7.12 -21.35
CA PRO A 34 31.03 7.55 -20.19
C PRO A 34 30.05 6.45 -19.75
N ASP A 35 30.21 6.02 -18.50
CA ASP A 35 29.36 5.06 -17.80
C ASP A 35 29.02 5.64 -16.42
N PHE A 36 27.73 5.83 -16.16
CA PHE A 36 27.25 6.52 -14.96
C PHE A 36 26.52 5.56 -14.03
N HIS A 37 26.94 5.54 -12.78
CA HIS A 37 26.26 4.86 -11.70
C HIS A 37 25.64 5.86 -10.73
N THR A 38 24.68 5.41 -9.97
CA THR A 38 24.05 6.22 -8.92
C THR A 38 23.99 5.44 -7.61
N ASN A 39 24.65 5.95 -6.58
CA ASN A 39 24.43 5.49 -5.23
C ASN A 39 23.12 6.07 -4.72
N MET A 40 22.30 5.21 -4.12
CA MET A 40 21.02 5.58 -3.52
C MET A 40 21.08 5.38 -2.01
N ASP A 41 20.72 6.43 -1.26
CA ASP A 41 20.56 6.40 0.18
C ASP A 41 19.11 6.77 0.48
N LEU A 42 18.28 5.77 0.65
CA LEU A 42 16.83 5.87 0.72
C LEU A 42 16.33 5.31 2.05
N MET A 43 15.29 5.95 2.61
CA MET A 43 14.49 5.36 3.67
C MET A 43 13.60 4.24 3.07
N SER A 44 13.43 3.13 3.79
CA SER A 44 12.60 2.00 3.34
C SER A 44 11.13 2.39 3.13
N HIS A 45 10.61 3.32 3.93
CA HIS A 45 9.24 3.85 3.86
C HIS A 45 9.15 5.13 2.99
N LEU A 46 9.78 5.14 1.82
CA LEU A 46 9.80 6.31 0.93
C LEU A 46 8.76 6.19 -0.19
N GLY A 47 7.91 7.22 -0.33
CA GLY A 47 6.88 7.27 -1.36
C GLY A 47 5.90 6.10 -1.27
N THR A 48 5.45 5.56 -2.40
CA THR A 48 4.67 4.32 -2.40
C THR A 48 5.57 3.15 -2.06
N HIS A 49 5.24 2.43 -1.00
CA HIS A 49 6.05 1.34 -0.46
C HIS A 49 5.21 0.17 0.04
N VAL A 50 5.83 -0.99 0.15
CA VAL A 50 5.26 -2.15 0.82
C VAL A 50 5.93 -2.34 2.16
N GLU A 51 5.15 -2.60 3.19
CA GLU A 51 5.60 -2.96 4.53
C GLU A 51 5.41 -4.45 4.77
N CYS A 52 6.40 -5.08 5.39
CA CYS A 52 6.40 -6.50 5.73
C CYS A 52 6.28 -6.69 7.25
N PRO A 53 5.90 -7.87 7.72
CA PRO A 53 5.71 -8.14 9.15
C PRO A 53 6.90 -7.76 10.04
N TYR A 54 8.12 -7.87 9.54
CA TYR A 54 9.36 -7.45 10.23
C TYR A 54 9.34 -5.99 10.70
N HIS A 55 8.50 -5.15 10.09
CA HIS A 55 8.32 -3.74 10.48
C HIS A 55 7.80 -3.61 11.93
N HIS A 56 6.91 -4.48 12.35
CA HIS A 56 6.30 -4.43 13.69
C HIS A 56 6.97 -5.37 14.71
N ASN A 57 7.62 -6.44 14.24
CA ASN A 57 8.25 -7.40 15.16
C ASN A 57 9.49 -8.05 14.52
N ASN A 58 10.63 -7.92 15.18
CA ASN A 58 11.92 -8.47 14.74
C ASN A 58 11.94 -10.00 14.58
N ASN A 59 10.93 -10.71 15.07
CA ASN A 59 10.78 -12.15 14.92
C ASN A 59 9.85 -12.54 13.78
N TRP A 60 9.24 -11.58 13.11
CA TRP A 60 8.37 -11.81 11.97
C TRP A 60 9.17 -11.70 10.66
N LYS A 61 8.53 -12.05 9.54
CA LYS A 61 9.18 -12.19 8.24
C LYS A 61 9.57 -10.86 7.62
N ASP A 62 10.81 -10.79 7.14
CA ASP A 62 11.28 -9.70 6.29
C ASP A 62 10.83 -9.88 4.82
N VAL A 63 11.18 -8.93 3.97
CA VAL A 63 10.85 -8.95 2.53
C VAL A 63 11.28 -10.24 1.84
N THR A 64 12.44 -10.83 2.23
CA THR A 64 13.01 -11.99 1.54
C THR A 64 12.42 -13.33 2.00
N GLU A 65 11.76 -13.35 3.15
CA GLU A 65 11.17 -14.54 3.74
C GLU A 65 9.71 -14.75 3.28
N LEU A 66 9.11 -13.73 2.69
CA LEU A 66 7.78 -13.82 2.09
C LEU A 66 7.85 -14.36 0.66
N PRO A 67 6.91 -15.24 0.24
CA PRO A 67 6.88 -15.71 -1.13
C PRO A 67 6.52 -14.57 -2.09
N VAL A 68 7.07 -14.60 -3.33
CA VAL A 68 6.81 -13.55 -4.33
C VAL A 68 5.31 -13.36 -4.64
N THR A 69 4.50 -14.39 -4.44
CA THR A 69 3.04 -14.33 -4.59
C THR A 69 2.34 -13.47 -3.54
N SER A 70 3.01 -13.09 -2.46
CA SER A 70 2.52 -12.08 -1.51
C SER A 70 2.42 -10.70 -2.17
N PHE A 71 3.25 -10.43 -3.18
CA PHE A 71 3.41 -9.11 -3.80
C PHE A 71 2.69 -8.96 -5.15
N MET A 72 1.76 -9.85 -5.48
CA MET A 72 0.93 -9.76 -6.69
C MET A 72 -0.32 -10.61 -6.57
N GLY A 73 -1.36 -10.25 -7.27
CA GLY A 73 -2.57 -11.07 -7.38
C GLY A 73 -3.85 -10.29 -7.64
N ARG A 74 -4.97 -10.95 -7.40
CA ARG A 74 -6.30 -10.34 -7.50
C ARG A 74 -6.45 -9.28 -6.41
N CYS A 75 -6.92 -8.09 -6.82
CA CYS A 75 -7.13 -6.94 -5.95
C CYS A 75 -8.58 -6.52 -6.00
N VAL A 76 -9.16 -6.22 -4.84
CA VAL A 76 -10.47 -5.58 -4.69
C VAL A 76 -10.26 -4.17 -4.17
N TYR A 77 -10.69 -3.17 -4.93
CA TYR A 77 -10.66 -1.76 -4.55
C TYR A 77 -12.01 -1.33 -3.98
N ILE A 78 -11.98 -0.69 -2.83
CA ILE A 78 -13.15 -0.17 -2.15
C ILE A 78 -12.93 1.31 -1.86
N GLU A 79 -13.80 2.16 -2.42
CA GLU A 79 -13.87 3.57 -2.05
C GLU A 79 -15.15 3.83 -1.24
N PHE A 80 -14.98 4.24 0.00
CA PHE A 80 -16.11 4.61 0.87
C PHE A 80 -16.56 6.05 0.57
N SER A 81 -17.71 6.17 -0.11
CA SER A 81 -18.31 7.45 -0.48
C SER A 81 -19.42 7.91 0.47
N ASP A 82 -19.96 7.00 1.27
CA ASP A 82 -21.13 7.18 2.15
C ASP A 82 -20.76 7.37 3.62
N LEU A 83 -19.54 7.09 4.03
CA LEU A 83 -19.10 7.30 5.40
C LEU A 83 -18.81 8.79 5.69
N GLU A 84 -19.16 9.20 6.92
CA GLU A 84 -18.92 10.56 7.39
C GLU A 84 -17.42 10.80 7.67
N PRO A 85 -16.96 12.07 7.62
CA PRO A 85 -15.57 12.39 7.98
C PRO A 85 -15.20 11.89 9.37
N ASN A 86 -13.97 11.42 9.52
CA ASN A 86 -13.40 10.93 10.79
C ASN A 86 -14.15 9.72 11.38
N SER A 87 -14.91 8.99 10.57
CA SER A 87 -15.53 7.74 10.99
C SER A 87 -14.52 6.60 10.92
N TYR A 88 -14.74 5.59 11.76
CA TYR A 88 -14.08 4.29 11.60
C TYR A 88 -14.73 3.49 10.47
N ILE A 89 -13.91 2.79 9.69
CA ILE A 89 -14.36 1.76 8.76
C ILE A 89 -14.63 0.51 9.59
N MET A 90 -15.89 0.13 9.72
CA MET A 90 -16.30 -1.02 10.51
C MET A 90 -16.44 -2.29 9.65
N PRO A 91 -16.41 -3.50 10.24
CA PRO A 91 -16.63 -4.75 9.51
C PRO A 91 -17.89 -4.76 8.63
N GLU A 92 -18.98 -4.16 9.10
CA GLU A 92 -20.25 -4.06 8.38
C GLU A 92 -20.13 -3.18 7.13
N ASP A 93 -19.28 -2.15 7.19
CA ASP A 93 -19.00 -1.28 6.05
C ASP A 93 -18.22 -2.03 4.97
N LEU A 94 -17.23 -2.83 5.38
CA LEU A 94 -16.48 -3.70 4.47
C LEU A 94 -17.38 -4.77 3.84
N GLU A 95 -18.23 -5.44 4.63
CA GLU A 95 -19.15 -6.45 4.10
C GLU A 95 -20.10 -5.83 3.06
N ARG A 96 -20.68 -4.67 3.39
CA ARG A 96 -21.58 -3.91 2.51
C ARG A 96 -20.87 -3.47 1.23
N ALA A 97 -19.70 -2.82 1.36
CA ALA A 97 -19.00 -2.23 0.23
C ALA A 97 -18.32 -3.27 -0.66
N SER A 98 -17.80 -4.35 -0.08
CA SER A 98 -17.17 -5.44 -0.85
C SER A 98 -18.19 -6.26 -1.65
N LYS A 99 -19.46 -6.27 -1.23
CA LYS A 99 -20.52 -7.08 -1.87
C LYS A 99 -20.15 -8.56 -2.00
N GLY A 100 -19.43 -9.10 -0.99
CA GLY A 100 -18.95 -10.47 -0.98
C GLY A 100 -17.80 -10.78 -1.97
N ARG A 101 -17.16 -9.78 -2.56
CA ARG A 101 -16.10 -9.98 -3.57
C ARG A 101 -14.73 -10.31 -2.98
N ILE A 102 -14.49 -10.01 -1.70
CA ILE A 102 -13.22 -10.31 -1.04
C ILE A 102 -13.15 -11.80 -0.72
N GLY A 103 -12.11 -12.46 -1.23
CA GLY A 103 -11.81 -13.86 -1.01
C GLY A 103 -10.43 -14.09 -0.39
N LYS A 104 -10.19 -15.35 -0.03
CA LYS A 104 -8.90 -15.76 0.53
C LYS A 104 -7.76 -15.53 -0.48
N GLY A 105 -6.71 -14.86 -0.03
CA GLY A 105 -5.52 -14.56 -0.84
C GLY A 105 -5.66 -13.30 -1.70
N ASP A 106 -6.75 -12.55 -1.54
CA ASP A 106 -6.92 -11.28 -2.23
C ASP A 106 -6.04 -10.16 -1.62
N ILE A 107 -5.81 -9.16 -2.43
CA ILE A 107 -5.31 -7.84 -2.04
C ILE A 107 -6.54 -6.94 -1.90
N VAL A 108 -6.62 -6.14 -0.84
CA VAL A 108 -7.71 -5.20 -0.62
C VAL A 108 -7.16 -3.79 -0.53
N ILE A 109 -7.64 -2.87 -1.37
CA ILE A 109 -7.30 -1.44 -1.28
C ILE A 109 -8.49 -0.70 -0.69
N LEU A 110 -8.25 0.02 0.41
CA LEU A 110 -9.22 0.86 1.10
C LEU A 110 -8.95 2.32 0.80
N ASP A 111 -10.00 3.06 0.48
CA ASP A 111 -9.91 4.49 0.19
C ASP A 111 -11.25 5.18 0.54
N SER A 112 -11.28 6.51 0.53
CA SER A 112 -12.51 7.28 0.72
C SER A 112 -12.52 8.55 -0.10
N LYS A 113 -13.67 9.22 -0.16
CA LYS A 113 -13.80 10.56 -0.77
C LYS A 113 -13.04 11.65 0.00
N HIS A 114 -12.69 11.41 1.27
CA HIS A 114 -12.04 12.38 2.17
C HIS A 114 -10.52 12.34 2.00
N LYS A 115 -10.02 12.83 0.87
CA LYS A 115 -8.60 12.74 0.49
C LYS A 115 -7.72 13.75 1.23
N LEU A 116 -6.67 13.25 1.83
CA LEU A 116 -5.54 14.04 2.33
C LEU A 116 -4.26 13.22 2.15
N GLU A 117 -3.25 13.80 1.53
CA GLU A 117 -1.95 13.14 1.41
C GLU A 117 -1.39 12.81 2.80
N PRO A 118 -1.01 11.55 3.07
CA PRO A 118 -0.48 11.15 4.37
C PRO A 118 0.90 11.78 4.65
N PHE A 119 1.23 11.88 5.94
CA PHE A 119 2.52 12.41 6.44
C PHE A 119 2.80 13.86 6.06
N THR A 120 1.78 14.68 5.93
CA THR A 120 1.88 16.13 5.73
C THR A 120 1.62 16.90 7.03
N GLU A 121 1.85 18.21 7.02
CA GLU A 121 1.56 19.08 8.17
C GLU A 121 0.07 19.16 8.55
N LYS A 122 -0.81 18.75 7.63
CA LYS A 122 -2.27 18.71 7.82
C LYS A 122 -2.76 17.42 8.46
N THR A 123 -1.96 16.38 8.46
CA THR A 123 -2.33 15.10 9.06
C THR A 123 -2.53 15.24 10.57
N ASN A 124 -3.58 14.60 11.10
CA ASN A 124 -4.01 14.70 12.50
C ASN A 124 -4.38 16.11 12.97
N THR A 125 -4.76 17.01 12.06
CA THR A 125 -5.31 18.33 12.38
C THR A 125 -6.83 18.34 12.13
N GLU A 126 -7.49 19.48 12.42
CA GLU A 126 -8.91 19.66 12.09
C GLU A 126 -9.23 19.60 10.58
N GLU A 127 -8.23 19.79 9.72
CA GLU A 127 -8.36 19.66 8.28
C GLU A 127 -8.37 18.18 7.82
N ASP A 128 -7.85 17.27 8.63
CA ASP A 128 -7.85 15.85 8.33
C ASP A 128 -9.26 15.27 8.51
N LYS A 129 -9.84 14.86 7.41
CA LYS A 129 -11.20 14.29 7.33
C LYS A 129 -11.20 12.83 6.91
N ARG A 130 -10.01 12.21 6.83
CA ARG A 130 -9.86 10.82 6.43
C ARG A 130 -10.60 9.87 7.36
N LEU A 131 -10.90 8.69 6.86
CA LEU A 131 -11.47 7.60 7.64
C LEU A 131 -10.40 6.92 8.49
N PHE A 132 -10.83 6.34 9.59
CA PHE A 132 -9.97 5.58 10.49
C PHE A 132 -10.16 4.07 10.30
N ILE A 133 -9.10 3.32 10.60
CA ILE A 133 -9.08 1.86 10.68
C ILE A 133 -9.00 1.45 12.15
N CYS A 134 -9.49 0.27 12.49
CA CYS A 134 -9.51 -0.22 13.86
C CYS A 134 -9.22 -1.72 13.93
N HIS A 135 -9.03 -2.21 15.16
CA HIS A 135 -8.76 -3.62 15.45
C HIS A 135 -9.81 -4.57 14.83
N ASP A 136 -11.11 -4.27 14.98
CA ASP A 136 -12.19 -5.15 14.51
C ASP A 136 -12.19 -5.29 12.97
N THR A 137 -11.86 -4.21 12.28
CA THR A 137 -11.67 -4.20 10.82
C THR A 137 -10.50 -5.10 10.40
N ALA A 138 -9.39 -5.07 11.16
CA ALA A 138 -8.24 -5.92 10.92
C ALA A 138 -8.60 -7.41 11.14
N GLU A 139 -9.33 -7.72 12.19
CA GLU A 139 -9.80 -9.09 12.46
C GLU A 139 -10.69 -9.62 11.35
N TRP A 140 -11.61 -8.80 10.86
CA TRP A 140 -12.47 -9.17 9.73
C TRP A 140 -11.67 -9.47 8.45
N LEU A 141 -10.69 -8.63 8.11
CA LEU A 141 -9.80 -8.83 6.95
C LEU A 141 -8.93 -10.09 7.13
N ARG A 142 -8.40 -10.32 8.35
CA ARG A 142 -7.66 -11.54 8.70
C ARG A 142 -8.52 -12.79 8.48
N ASP A 143 -9.76 -12.76 8.95
CA ASP A 143 -10.68 -13.90 8.88
C ASP A 143 -11.14 -14.18 7.43
N LYS A 144 -11.20 -13.16 6.58
CA LYS A 144 -11.35 -13.34 5.12
C LYS A 144 -10.09 -13.93 4.48
N GLY A 145 -8.94 -13.89 5.16
CA GLY A 145 -7.67 -14.45 4.69
C GLY A 145 -7.01 -13.63 3.59
N VAL A 146 -7.14 -12.31 3.63
CA VAL A 146 -6.43 -11.41 2.71
C VAL A 146 -4.92 -11.51 2.91
N LYS A 147 -4.14 -11.23 1.87
CA LYS A 147 -2.67 -11.27 1.96
C LYS A 147 -2.01 -9.90 1.92
N CYS A 148 -2.77 -8.87 1.55
CA CYS A 148 -2.30 -7.50 1.52
C CYS A 148 -3.46 -6.54 1.73
N VAL A 149 -3.20 -5.45 2.46
CA VAL A 149 -4.10 -4.31 2.56
C VAL A 149 -3.36 -3.07 2.06
N GLY A 150 -3.97 -2.34 1.12
CA GLY A 150 -3.45 -1.09 0.58
C GLY A 150 -4.31 0.09 1.00
N PHE A 151 -3.70 1.28 1.07
CA PHE A 151 -4.37 2.49 1.49
C PHE A 151 -4.23 3.60 0.45
N GLY A 152 -5.39 4.17 0.08
CA GLY A 152 -5.45 5.43 -0.64
C GLY A 152 -5.39 6.64 0.30
N ASP A 153 -5.35 7.82 -0.28
CA ASP A 153 -5.25 9.10 0.47
C ASP A 153 -6.48 9.40 1.36
N GLY A 154 -7.53 8.59 1.30
CA GLY A 154 -8.76 8.76 2.07
C GLY A 154 -8.79 8.01 3.41
N VAL A 155 -7.72 7.28 3.76
CA VAL A 155 -7.61 6.51 5.01
C VAL A 155 -6.38 6.97 5.79
N SER A 156 -6.56 7.20 7.10
CA SER A 156 -5.48 7.60 8.00
C SER A 156 -4.66 6.38 8.41
N ILE A 157 -3.33 6.48 8.18
CA ILE A 157 -2.35 5.40 8.40
C ILE A 157 -1.17 5.83 9.28
N GLU A 158 -1.23 6.99 9.91
CA GLU A 158 -0.13 7.50 10.72
C GLU A 158 -0.01 6.75 12.06
N ASN A 159 1.18 6.23 12.35
CA ASN A 159 1.48 5.36 13.49
C ASN A 159 1.41 6.04 14.88
N ASN A 160 1.12 7.32 14.96
CA ASN A 160 0.80 7.98 16.23
C ASN A 160 -0.60 7.62 16.76
N ASN A 161 -1.39 6.90 15.99
CA ASN A 161 -2.69 6.37 16.37
C ASN A 161 -2.56 4.91 16.82
N VAL A 162 -2.97 4.61 18.06
CA VAL A 162 -2.91 3.24 18.63
C VAL A 162 -3.76 2.25 17.84
N ASP A 163 -4.85 2.70 17.23
CA ASP A 163 -5.71 1.84 16.41
C ASP A 163 -5.02 1.42 15.12
N VAL A 164 -4.21 2.29 14.52
CA VAL A 164 -3.38 1.97 13.35
C VAL A 164 -2.35 0.91 13.70
N CYS A 165 -1.66 1.05 14.83
CA CYS A 165 -0.69 0.05 15.29
C CYS A 165 -1.37 -1.32 15.55
N ALA A 166 -2.51 -1.32 16.22
CA ALA A 166 -3.28 -2.52 16.51
C ALA A 166 -3.77 -3.20 15.22
N PHE A 167 -4.22 -2.41 14.24
CA PHE A 167 -4.62 -2.90 12.92
C PHE A 167 -3.46 -3.62 12.21
N HIS A 168 -2.26 -3.04 12.25
CA HIS A 168 -1.07 -3.63 11.65
C HIS A 168 -0.68 -4.93 12.36
N ASP A 169 -0.62 -4.95 13.68
CA ASP A 169 -0.22 -6.11 14.47
C ASP A 169 -1.09 -7.33 14.18
N VAL A 170 -2.41 -7.17 14.16
CA VAL A 170 -3.38 -8.25 13.89
C VAL A 170 -3.14 -8.91 12.53
N LEU A 171 -2.81 -8.13 11.53
CA LEU A 171 -2.65 -8.61 10.15
C LEU A 171 -1.21 -9.08 9.89
N MET A 172 -0.20 -8.33 10.32
CA MET A 172 1.20 -8.67 10.09
C MET A 172 1.63 -9.96 10.80
N GLU A 173 1.04 -10.29 11.97
CA GLU A 173 1.22 -11.60 12.63
C GLU A 173 0.82 -12.78 11.71
N LYS A 174 -0.01 -12.55 10.71
CA LYS A 174 -0.48 -13.55 9.73
C LYS A 174 0.17 -13.40 8.36
N ASP A 175 1.34 -12.79 8.29
CA ASP A 175 2.09 -12.55 7.05
C ASP A 175 1.36 -11.63 6.04
N VAL A 176 0.40 -10.84 6.47
CA VAL A 176 -0.26 -9.83 5.62
C VAL A 176 0.68 -8.63 5.47
N VAL A 177 0.88 -8.18 4.25
CA VAL A 177 1.71 -7.00 3.94
C VAL A 177 0.82 -5.77 3.72
N PHE A 178 1.41 -4.57 3.86
CA PHE A 178 0.69 -3.32 3.64
C PHE A 178 1.27 -2.55 2.47
N LEU A 179 0.39 -1.89 1.71
CA LEU A 179 0.76 -0.94 0.67
C LEU A 179 0.33 0.45 1.09
N GLU A 180 1.30 1.34 1.24
CA GLU A 180 1.06 2.70 1.68
C GLU A 180 1.36 3.74 0.59
N VAL A 181 0.70 4.90 0.73
CA VAL A 181 0.88 6.06 -0.15
C VAL A 181 0.55 5.72 -1.61
N LEU A 182 -0.56 5.03 -1.83
CA LEU A 182 -1.08 4.76 -3.17
C LEU A 182 -1.63 6.05 -3.80
N LYS A 183 -1.40 6.22 -5.11
CA LYS A 183 -1.84 7.37 -5.90
C LYS A 183 -2.66 6.93 -7.12
N ASN A 184 -3.30 7.89 -7.77
CA ASN A 184 -4.03 7.69 -9.03
C ASN A 184 -5.15 6.63 -8.96
N LEU A 185 -5.71 6.36 -7.77
CA LEU A 185 -6.82 5.43 -7.61
C LEU A 185 -8.08 5.88 -8.35
N ASP A 186 -8.25 7.19 -8.53
CA ASP A 186 -9.30 7.82 -9.35
C ASP A 186 -9.23 7.46 -10.83
N GLN A 187 -8.08 6.98 -11.32
CA GLN A 187 -7.92 6.52 -12.69
C GLN A 187 -8.44 5.10 -12.90
N LEU A 188 -8.67 4.33 -11.85
CA LEU A 188 -9.22 2.97 -11.96
C LEU A 188 -10.64 3.01 -12.54
N LYS A 189 -10.94 2.06 -13.41
CA LYS A 189 -12.25 1.85 -14.06
C LYS A 189 -12.97 0.62 -13.52
N LYS A 190 -12.25 -0.25 -12.85
CA LYS A 190 -12.71 -1.51 -12.30
C LYS A 190 -12.49 -1.57 -10.80
N GLU A 191 -13.41 -2.17 -10.07
CA GLU A 191 -13.25 -2.44 -8.64
C GLU A 191 -12.44 -3.73 -8.37
N VAL A 192 -12.29 -4.59 -9.40
CA VAL A 192 -11.51 -5.84 -9.33
C VAL A 192 -10.52 -5.88 -10.49
N PHE A 193 -9.25 -6.14 -10.20
CA PHE A 193 -8.17 -6.18 -11.19
C PHE A 193 -6.97 -6.97 -10.66
N PHE A 194 -5.97 -7.19 -11.52
CA PHE A 194 -4.68 -7.73 -11.09
C PHE A 194 -3.78 -6.59 -10.61
N LEU A 195 -3.13 -6.78 -9.45
CA LEU A 195 -2.16 -5.85 -8.88
C LEU A 195 -0.79 -6.51 -8.74
N THR A 196 0.28 -5.75 -8.98
CA THR A 196 1.66 -6.17 -8.71
C THR A 196 2.48 -5.02 -8.13
N TYR A 197 3.36 -5.34 -7.13
CA TYR A 197 4.15 -4.38 -6.37
C TYR A 197 5.40 -5.06 -5.79
N LEU A 198 6.32 -5.47 -6.63
CA LEU A 198 7.48 -6.28 -6.24
C LEU A 198 8.53 -5.43 -5.51
N PRO A 199 8.84 -5.73 -4.23
CA PRO A 199 9.94 -5.09 -3.51
C PRO A 199 11.31 -5.59 -3.99
N LEU A 200 12.37 -4.85 -3.63
CA LEU A 200 13.74 -5.34 -3.78
C LEU A 200 13.99 -6.46 -2.75
N PRO A 201 14.50 -7.63 -3.15
CA PRO A 201 14.72 -8.76 -2.25
C PRO A 201 16.00 -8.57 -1.42
N ILE A 202 15.99 -7.62 -0.51
CA ILE A 202 17.11 -7.31 0.38
C ILE A 202 16.79 -7.87 1.77
N LYS A 203 17.64 -8.79 2.25
CA LYS A 203 17.48 -9.41 3.57
C LYS A 203 17.57 -8.38 4.70
N GLY A 204 16.64 -8.48 5.64
CA GLY A 204 16.55 -7.57 6.79
C GLY A 204 15.80 -6.27 6.50
N LEU A 205 15.14 -6.13 5.32
CA LEU A 205 14.26 -5.01 5.07
C LEU A 205 12.87 -5.25 5.67
N ASP A 206 12.43 -4.28 6.44
CA ASP A 206 11.09 -4.13 6.99
C ASP A 206 10.07 -3.63 5.97
N SER A 207 10.54 -2.82 5.04
CA SER A 207 9.75 -2.14 4.01
C SER A 207 10.61 -1.88 2.77
N SER A 208 9.98 -1.64 1.63
CA SER A 208 10.67 -1.28 0.39
C SER A 208 9.81 -0.36 -0.48
N PRO A 209 10.37 0.73 -1.04
CA PRO A 209 9.72 1.45 -2.13
C PRO A 209 9.42 0.49 -3.27
N VAL A 210 8.22 0.64 -3.85
CA VAL A 210 7.75 -0.21 -4.96
C VAL A 210 7.10 0.60 -6.07
N ARG A 211 7.11 0.05 -7.29
CA ARG A 211 6.24 0.51 -8.37
C ARG A 211 4.97 -0.34 -8.34
N VAL A 212 3.84 0.25 -8.00
CA VAL A 212 2.54 -0.44 -7.93
C VAL A 212 1.81 -0.29 -9.25
N VAL A 213 1.47 -1.41 -9.87
CA VAL A 213 0.83 -1.43 -11.18
C VAL A 213 -0.45 -2.24 -11.12
N ALA A 214 -1.58 -1.59 -11.43
CA ALA A 214 -2.86 -2.23 -11.64
C ALA A 214 -3.04 -2.58 -13.12
N ILE A 215 -3.51 -3.81 -13.39
CA ILE A 215 -3.82 -4.30 -14.74
C ILE A 215 -5.29 -4.70 -14.79
N GLU A 216 -6.11 -3.86 -15.41
CA GLU A 216 -7.52 -4.11 -15.64
C GLU A 216 -7.74 -4.91 -16.93
N GLY A 217 -8.71 -5.80 -16.95
CA GLY A 217 -9.02 -6.63 -18.11
C GLY A 217 -8.17 -7.89 -18.24
N LEU A 218 -7.44 -8.28 -17.20
CA LEU A 218 -6.69 -9.52 -17.18
C LEU A 218 -7.61 -10.69 -16.83
N ALA A 219 -7.81 -11.61 -17.77
CA ALA A 219 -8.69 -12.76 -17.60
C ALA A 219 -8.32 -13.59 -16.36
N GLY A 220 -9.34 -13.97 -15.56
CA GLY A 220 -9.16 -14.70 -14.31
C GLY A 220 -8.96 -13.83 -13.06
N PHE A 221 -8.93 -12.49 -13.21
CA PHE A 221 -8.78 -11.56 -12.11
C PHE A 221 -9.86 -10.47 -12.04
N GLU A 222 -10.94 -10.63 -12.80
CA GLU A 222 -12.01 -9.62 -12.92
C GLU A 222 -13.33 -10.01 -12.22
N GLU A 223 -13.44 -11.25 -11.71
CA GLU A 223 -14.66 -11.81 -11.09
C GLU A 223 -14.55 -11.89 -9.57
#